data_71358413e4e078e23c9c913e28b69e0c
#
_entry.id   71358413e4e078e23c9c913e28b69e0c
#
_cell.length_a   1.000
_cell.length_b   1.000
_cell.length_c   1.000
_cell.angle_alpha   90.00
_cell.angle_beta   90.00
_cell.angle_gamma   90.00
#
_symmetry.space_group_name_H-M   'P 1'
#
loop_
_entity.id
_entity.type
_entity.pdbx_description
1 polymer ?
#
loop_
_entity_poly.entity_id
_entity_poly.type
_entity_poly.pdbx_seq_one_letter_code
_entity_poly.pdbx_strand_id
1 'polypeptide(L)'
;MKQKLTYFRRTRTFVLSLLLLSCMAAQGQQQPSRMVKGLVKDARTGEPLAGVAVLVRGTTQGTTTGISGEYAVSVPSGSTELEFSFLGYVAKIQKIGTAHTLDVTMEEEATGLQEVVVVGYGVQKKANLTGSVSVMEGDDINRRQVMRA
;
A
#
# COMPACT_ATOMS: atom_id res chain seq x y z
N MET A 1 40.78 -59.86 9.55
CA MET A 1 39.39 -59.32 9.54
C MET A 1 39.17 -58.10 10.46
N LYS A 2 40.15 -57.62 11.21
CA LYS A 2 39.98 -56.50 12.20
C LYS A 2 40.17 -55.11 11.62
N GLN A 3 40.71 -54.94 10.45
CA GLN A 3 41.00 -53.65 9.82
C GLN A 3 39.77 -52.92 9.27
N LYS A 4 38.73 -53.64 8.84
CA LYS A 4 37.50 -53.03 8.23
C LYS A 4 36.58 -52.38 9.28
N LEU A 5 36.65 -52.82 10.52
CA LEU A 5 35.76 -52.31 11.57
C LEU A 5 36.21 -50.92 12.11
N THR A 6 37.49 -50.64 12.05
CA THR A 6 38.04 -49.35 12.50
C THR A 6 37.81 -48.22 11.50
N TYR A 7 37.74 -48.56 10.21
CA TYR A 7 37.41 -47.57 9.17
C TYR A 7 35.94 -47.13 9.27
N PHE A 8 35.03 -48.06 9.55
CA PHE A 8 33.62 -47.79 9.69
C PHE A 8 33.27 -46.96 10.92
N ARG A 9 34.02 -47.09 12.00
CA ARG A 9 33.88 -46.25 13.22
C ARG A 9 34.40 -44.86 12.98
N ARG A 10 35.50 -44.66 12.26
CA ARG A 10 36.07 -43.36 11.95
C ARG A 10 35.21 -42.55 11.02
N THR A 11 34.60 -43.18 9.98
CA THR A 11 33.69 -42.50 9.06
C THR A 11 32.40 -42.08 9.76
N ARG A 12 31.84 -42.90 10.68
CA ARG A 12 30.65 -42.49 11.47
C ARG A 12 30.93 -41.29 12.39
N THR A 13 32.08 -41.23 13.01
CA THR A 13 32.43 -40.07 13.86
C THR A 13 32.67 -38.80 13.03
N PHE A 14 33.24 -38.93 11.84
CA PHE A 14 33.44 -37.78 10.93
C PHE A 14 32.08 -37.26 10.39
N VAL A 15 31.17 -38.13 10.01
CA VAL A 15 29.85 -37.75 9.56
C VAL A 15 29.02 -37.09 10.67
N LEU A 16 29.11 -37.65 11.92
CA LEU A 16 28.42 -37.08 13.07
C LEU A 16 29.00 -35.71 13.45
N SER A 17 30.31 -35.53 13.34
CA SER A 17 30.99 -34.24 13.60
C SER A 17 30.62 -33.19 12.53
N LEU A 18 30.50 -33.59 11.26
CA LEU A 18 30.10 -32.71 10.16
C LEU A 18 28.67 -32.28 10.33
N LEU A 19 27.77 -33.19 10.76
CA LEU A 19 26.37 -32.90 11.03
C LEU A 19 26.18 -31.95 12.21
N LEU A 20 26.98 -32.10 13.26
CA LEU A 20 26.99 -31.20 14.42
C LEU A 20 27.50 -29.78 14.06
N LEU A 21 28.51 -29.70 13.19
CA LEU A 21 29.06 -28.44 12.72
C LEU A 21 28.07 -27.67 11.83
N SER A 22 27.25 -28.40 11.03
CA SER A 22 26.19 -27.81 10.20
C SER A 22 25.05 -27.23 11.02
N CYS A 23 24.79 -27.74 12.22
CA CYS A 23 23.72 -27.26 13.08
C CYS A 23 24.08 -25.91 13.76
N MET A 24 25.37 -25.60 13.92
CA MET A 24 25.82 -24.32 14.50
C MET A 24 25.75 -23.14 13.51
N ALA A 25 25.72 -23.40 12.21
CA ALA A 25 25.63 -22.36 11.18
C ALA A 25 24.22 -21.79 11.00
N ALA A 26 23.19 -22.38 11.61
CA ALA A 26 21.79 -21.96 11.53
C ALA A 26 21.40 -20.90 12.57
N GLN A 27 22.35 -20.24 13.23
CA GLN A 27 22.05 -19.06 14.04
C GLN A 27 21.70 -17.93 13.08
N GLY A 28 20.38 -17.73 12.94
CA GLY A 28 19.81 -16.69 12.07
C GLY A 28 20.52 -15.36 12.34
N GLN A 29 21.02 -14.77 11.29
CA GLN A 29 21.62 -13.43 11.29
C GLN A 29 20.57 -12.46 11.83
N GLN A 30 20.63 -12.15 13.12
CA GLN A 30 19.86 -11.07 13.70
C GLN A 30 20.42 -9.79 13.08
N GLN A 31 19.71 -9.28 12.09
CA GLN A 31 20.04 -7.97 11.53
C GLN A 31 19.97 -6.94 12.65
N PRO A 32 21.00 -6.11 12.80
CA PRO A 32 20.96 -5.05 13.78
C PRO A 32 19.70 -4.22 13.54
N SER A 33 18.89 -4.05 14.57
CA SER A 33 17.65 -3.27 14.54
C SER A 33 17.75 -2.13 15.53
N ARG A 34 17.14 -1.01 15.19
CA ARG A 34 17.00 0.14 16.07
C ARG A 34 15.55 0.34 16.45
N MET A 35 15.31 0.80 17.66
CA MET A 35 13.97 1.15 18.09
C MET A 35 13.66 2.60 17.73
N VAL A 36 12.55 2.79 17.04
CA VAL A 36 11.97 4.11 16.72
C VAL A 36 10.67 4.25 17.49
N LYS A 37 10.53 5.38 18.18
CA LYS A 37 9.36 5.72 18.99
C LYS A 37 8.76 7.02 18.46
N GLY A 38 7.52 7.31 18.83
CA GLY A 38 6.89 8.59 18.49
C GLY A 38 5.43 8.61 18.87
N LEU A 39 4.79 9.69 18.51
CA LEU A 39 3.40 9.98 18.77
C LEU A 39 2.66 10.23 17.46
N VAL A 40 1.48 9.62 17.31
CA VAL A 40 0.60 9.88 16.16
C VAL A 40 -0.58 10.71 16.62
N LYS A 41 -0.84 11.82 15.91
CA LYS A 41 -1.92 12.76 16.20
C LYS A 41 -2.76 13.02 14.97
N ASP A 42 -4.00 13.42 15.21
CA ASP A 42 -4.87 14.00 14.21
C ASP A 42 -4.36 15.39 13.81
N ALA A 43 -4.33 15.69 12.51
CA ALA A 43 -3.82 16.97 11.99
C ALA A 43 -4.78 18.14 12.29
N ARG A 44 -6.07 17.88 12.41
CA ARG A 44 -7.11 18.90 12.61
C ARG A 44 -7.36 19.18 14.09
N THR A 45 -7.46 18.14 14.92
CA THR A 45 -7.78 18.27 16.35
C THR A 45 -6.55 18.31 17.24
N GLY A 46 -5.42 17.76 16.78
CA GLY A 46 -4.22 17.56 17.58
C GLY A 46 -4.32 16.44 18.60
N GLU A 47 -5.45 15.71 18.61
CA GLU A 47 -5.67 14.61 19.54
C GLU A 47 -4.83 13.37 19.17
N PRO A 48 -4.40 12.60 20.17
CA PRO A 48 -3.64 11.37 19.91
C PRO A 48 -4.53 10.31 19.26
N LEU A 49 -4.01 9.65 18.23
CA LEU A 49 -4.71 8.58 17.50
C LEU A 49 -4.29 7.20 18.02
N ALA A 50 -5.22 6.51 18.66
CA ALA A 50 -5.07 5.13 19.11
C ALA A 50 -5.40 4.14 17.99
N GLY A 51 -4.68 3.01 17.92
CA GLY A 51 -4.98 1.93 16.97
C GLY A 51 -4.45 2.17 15.54
N VAL A 52 -3.62 3.18 15.33
CA VAL A 52 -2.95 3.39 14.04
C VAL A 52 -1.96 2.26 13.79
N ALA A 53 -2.05 1.61 12.64
CA ALA A 53 -1.07 0.61 12.22
C ALA A 53 0.21 1.32 11.74
N VAL A 54 1.35 0.93 12.29
CA VAL A 54 2.68 1.43 11.93
C VAL A 54 3.49 0.29 11.38
N LEU A 55 3.80 0.30 10.09
CA LEU A 55 4.50 -0.76 9.38
C LEU A 55 5.87 -0.27 8.91
N VAL A 56 6.90 -1.09 9.10
CA VAL A 56 8.22 -0.83 8.50
C VAL A 56 8.18 -1.28 7.05
N ARG A 57 8.27 -0.32 6.13
CA ARG A 57 8.12 -0.58 4.70
C ARG A 57 9.20 -1.54 4.18
N GLY A 58 8.77 -2.49 3.34
CA GLY A 58 9.63 -3.56 2.82
C GLY A 58 9.90 -4.71 3.80
N THR A 59 9.20 -4.74 4.94
CA THR A 59 9.28 -5.82 5.93
C THR A 59 7.89 -6.23 6.39
N THR A 60 7.81 -7.29 7.21
CA THR A 60 6.59 -7.70 7.91
C THR A 60 6.53 -7.17 9.35
N GLN A 61 7.49 -6.31 9.73
CA GLN A 61 7.54 -5.76 11.08
C GLN A 61 6.66 -4.53 11.21
N GLY A 62 5.86 -4.50 12.26
CA GLY A 62 4.96 -3.39 12.54
C GLY A 62 4.49 -3.41 13.98
N THR A 63 3.76 -2.36 14.35
CA THR A 63 3.11 -2.18 15.64
C THR A 63 1.84 -1.38 15.48
N THR A 64 1.08 -1.20 16.54
CA THR A 64 -0.07 -0.29 16.60
C THR A 64 0.14 0.76 17.68
N THR A 65 -0.44 1.95 17.50
CA THR A 65 -0.38 3.00 18.53
C THR A 65 -1.24 2.63 19.73
N GLY A 66 -0.75 2.97 20.93
CA GLY A 66 -1.47 2.86 22.18
C GLY A 66 -2.58 3.92 22.34
N ILE A 67 -3.27 3.91 23.47
CA ILE A 67 -4.38 4.82 23.77
C ILE A 67 -3.92 6.29 23.74
N SER A 68 -2.68 6.56 24.13
CA SER A 68 -2.08 7.90 24.09
C SER A 68 -1.50 8.26 22.72
N GLY A 69 -1.73 7.44 21.68
CA GLY A 69 -1.18 7.64 20.33
C GLY A 69 0.31 7.32 20.20
N GLU A 70 0.95 6.80 21.25
CA GLU A 70 2.37 6.45 21.26
C GLU A 70 2.63 5.11 20.57
N TYR A 71 3.77 5.00 19.90
CA TYR A 71 4.23 3.76 19.29
C TYR A 71 5.71 3.53 19.52
N ALA A 72 6.11 2.27 19.46
CA ALA A 72 7.51 1.84 19.46
C ALA A 72 7.66 0.67 18.47
N VAL A 73 8.48 0.84 17.46
CA VAL A 73 8.72 -0.16 16.42
C VAL A 73 10.20 -0.45 16.25
N SER A 74 10.53 -1.74 16.08
CA SER A 74 11.89 -2.17 15.78
C SER A 74 12.12 -2.09 14.27
N VAL A 75 13.08 -1.26 13.86
CA VAL A 75 13.39 -1.00 12.46
C VAL A 75 14.72 -1.70 12.11
N PRO A 76 14.73 -2.70 11.22
CA PRO A 76 15.94 -3.34 10.74
C PRO A 76 16.86 -2.35 10.03
N SER A 77 18.17 -2.59 10.12
CA SER A 77 19.16 -1.82 9.36
C SER A 77 18.88 -1.93 7.86
N GLY A 78 18.79 -0.77 7.21
CA GLY A 78 18.45 -0.68 5.78
C GLY A 78 17.01 -0.23 5.50
N SER A 79 16.09 -0.36 6.46
CA SER A 79 14.76 0.21 6.32
C SER A 79 14.78 1.69 6.68
N THR A 80 14.19 2.52 5.80
CA THR A 80 14.24 3.99 5.92
C THR A 80 12.88 4.64 6.01
N GLU A 81 11.79 3.87 5.86
CA GLU A 81 10.44 4.39 5.77
C GLU A 81 9.48 3.64 6.69
N LEU A 82 8.60 4.38 7.35
CA LEU A 82 7.43 3.87 8.06
C LEU A 82 6.18 4.26 7.31
N GLU A 83 5.24 3.34 7.26
CA GLU A 83 3.90 3.54 6.74
C GLU A 83 2.91 3.54 7.90
N PHE A 84 2.11 4.59 7.96
CA PHE A 84 1.07 4.78 8.95
C PHE A 84 -0.27 4.65 8.26
N SER A 85 -1.14 3.78 8.77
CA SER A 85 -2.48 3.58 8.22
C SER A 85 -3.52 3.48 9.34
N PHE A 86 -4.65 4.13 9.14
CA PHE A 86 -5.77 4.12 10.06
C PHE A 86 -7.09 4.27 9.29
N LEU A 87 -8.15 3.62 9.77
CA LEU A 87 -9.44 3.67 9.10
C LEU A 87 -10.01 5.09 9.11
N GLY A 88 -10.38 5.62 7.94
CA GLY A 88 -10.88 6.99 7.79
C GLY A 88 -9.79 8.06 7.72
N TYR A 89 -8.53 7.66 7.60
CA TYR A 89 -7.39 8.56 7.45
C TYR A 89 -6.58 8.24 6.21
N VAL A 90 -5.97 9.26 5.64
CA VAL A 90 -5.05 9.09 4.51
C VAL A 90 -3.79 8.38 4.98
N ALA A 91 -3.45 7.26 4.34
CA ALA A 91 -2.21 6.55 4.65
C ALA A 91 -0.99 7.45 4.39
N LYS A 92 -0.06 7.49 5.35
CA LYS A 92 1.11 8.37 5.30
C LYS A 92 2.41 7.58 5.37
N ILE A 93 3.32 7.87 4.44
CA ILE A 93 4.67 7.29 4.44
C ILE A 93 5.63 8.36 4.92
N GLN A 94 6.41 8.04 5.94
CA GLN A 94 7.38 8.96 6.54
C GLN A 94 8.78 8.35 6.56
N LYS A 95 9.76 9.12 6.10
CA LYS A 95 11.17 8.74 6.18
C LYS A 95 11.68 8.90 7.61
N ILE A 96 12.33 7.86 8.12
CA ILE A 96 12.86 7.83 9.49
C ILE A 96 14.23 8.50 9.58
N GLY A 97 15.04 8.46 8.50
CA GLY A 97 16.44 8.92 8.53
C GLY A 97 17.22 8.22 9.63
N THR A 98 17.97 8.98 10.42
CA THR A 98 18.73 8.50 11.60
C THR A 98 18.01 8.75 12.92
N ALA A 99 16.81 9.31 12.90
CA ALA A 99 16.06 9.68 14.09
C ALA A 99 15.59 8.46 14.88
N HIS A 100 15.62 8.57 16.21
CA HIS A 100 15.06 7.59 17.15
C HIS A 100 13.64 7.95 17.58
N THR A 101 13.22 9.20 17.35
CA THR A 101 11.89 9.69 17.66
C THR A 101 11.29 10.33 16.41
N LEU A 102 10.05 9.96 16.09
CA LEU A 102 9.34 10.46 14.92
C LEU A 102 7.86 10.66 15.26
N ASP A 103 7.46 11.92 15.41
CA ASP A 103 6.06 12.28 15.61
C ASP A 103 5.40 12.50 14.25
N VAL A 104 4.18 12.00 14.11
CA VAL A 104 3.43 12.01 12.84
C VAL A 104 2.03 12.56 13.06
N THR A 105 1.58 13.42 12.14
CA THR A 105 0.20 13.87 12.05
C THR A 105 -0.47 13.21 10.87
N MET A 106 -1.67 12.65 11.07
CA MET A 106 -2.48 12.03 10.02
C MET A 106 -3.68 12.92 9.69
N GLU A 107 -4.03 12.98 8.44
CA GLU A 107 -5.17 13.73 7.93
C GLU A 107 -6.35 12.79 7.74
N GLU A 108 -7.55 13.19 8.18
CA GLU A 108 -8.77 12.47 7.88
C GLU A 108 -8.96 12.38 6.37
N GLU A 109 -9.27 11.20 5.87
CA GLU A 109 -9.69 11.03 4.50
C GLU A 109 -11.03 11.72 4.34
N ALA A 110 -11.03 12.84 3.61
CA ALA A 110 -12.27 13.50 3.23
C ALA A 110 -13.05 12.51 2.36
N THR A 111 -13.86 11.67 3.00
CA THR A 111 -14.87 10.88 2.32
C THR A 111 -15.91 11.90 1.84
N GLY A 112 -15.55 12.65 0.79
CA GLY A 112 -16.57 13.24 -0.04
C GLY A 112 -17.42 12.04 -0.43
N LEU A 113 -18.69 12.03 0.00
CA LEU A 113 -19.72 11.21 -0.60
C LEU A 113 -19.67 11.55 -2.09
N GLN A 114 -18.80 10.89 -2.82
CA GLN A 114 -18.98 10.77 -4.25
C GLN A 114 -20.29 9.99 -4.33
N GLU A 115 -21.37 10.76 -4.44
CA GLU A 115 -22.62 10.27 -4.93
C GLU A 115 -22.24 9.41 -6.13
N VAL A 116 -22.35 8.09 -5.94
CA VAL A 116 -22.16 7.16 -7.04
C VAL A 116 -23.30 7.48 -7.97
N VAL A 117 -23.07 8.44 -8.88
CA VAL A 117 -23.90 8.61 -10.05
C VAL A 117 -23.74 7.28 -10.78
N VAL A 118 -24.68 6.39 -10.51
CA VAL A 118 -24.89 5.21 -11.34
C VAL A 118 -25.27 5.77 -12.70
N VAL A 119 -24.26 6.07 -13.51
CA VAL A 119 -24.46 6.29 -14.92
C VAL A 119 -24.92 4.94 -15.44
N GLY A 120 -26.26 4.77 -15.50
CA GLY A 120 -26.84 3.64 -16.18
C GLY A 120 -26.23 3.62 -17.57
N TYR A 121 -25.38 2.64 -17.83
CA TYR A 121 -24.92 2.32 -19.17
C TYR A 121 -26.14 1.85 -19.96
N GLY A 122 -26.97 2.82 -20.34
CA GLY A 122 -27.87 2.66 -21.46
C GLY A 122 -27.01 2.62 -22.70
N VAL A 123 -26.80 1.44 -23.23
CA VAL A 123 -26.29 1.26 -24.59
C VAL A 123 -27.26 1.94 -25.51
N GLN A 124 -27.04 3.21 -25.83
CA GLN A 124 -27.66 3.84 -26.96
C GLN A 124 -27.04 3.21 -28.21
N LYS A 125 -27.73 2.17 -28.68
CA LYS A 125 -27.59 1.72 -30.06
C LYS A 125 -27.80 2.97 -30.93
N LYS A 126 -26.71 3.51 -31.50
CA LYS A 126 -26.82 4.46 -32.61
C LYS A 126 -27.57 3.77 -33.71
N ALA A 127 -28.89 3.99 -33.75
CA ALA A 127 -29.67 3.73 -34.95
C ALA A 127 -29.11 4.67 -36.02
N ASN A 128 -28.51 4.10 -37.05
CA ASN A 128 -28.18 4.81 -38.27
C ASN A 128 -29.46 5.40 -38.82
N LEU A 129 -29.70 6.67 -38.53
CA LEU A 129 -30.66 7.48 -39.26
C LEU A 129 -29.97 7.88 -40.58
N THR A 130 -29.98 6.96 -41.53
CA THR A 130 -29.87 7.30 -42.95
C THR A 130 -31.22 7.88 -43.36
N GLY A 131 -31.48 9.11 -42.95
CA GLY A 131 -32.58 9.91 -43.44
C GLY A 131 -31.96 11.09 -44.15
N SER A 132 -32.14 11.13 -45.45
CA SER A 132 -31.78 12.27 -46.29
C SER A 132 -32.40 13.54 -45.73
N VAL A 133 -31.59 14.39 -45.11
CA VAL A 133 -31.99 15.77 -44.86
C VAL A 133 -31.74 16.52 -46.13
N SER A 134 -32.79 16.72 -46.94
CA SER A 134 -32.77 17.71 -47.99
C SER A 134 -32.80 19.09 -47.31
N VAL A 135 -31.67 19.77 -47.34
CA VAL A 135 -31.57 21.18 -46.97
C VAL A 135 -32.34 21.95 -48.03
N MET A 136 -33.54 22.43 -47.69
CA MET A 136 -34.22 23.46 -48.52
C MET A 136 -33.50 24.77 -48.27
N GLU A 137 -32.75 25.19 -49.25
CA GLU A 137 -32.11 26.49 -49.33
C GLU A 137 -33.23 27.56 -49.40
N GLY A 138 -33.16 28.55 -48.49
CA GLY A 138 -34.23 29.50 -48.20
C GLY A 138 -34.61 30.49 -49.30
N ASP A 139 -34.18 30.29 -50.55
CA ASP A 139 -34.47 31.18 -51.66
C ASP A 139 -35.79 30.88 -52.38
N ASP A 140 -36.37 29.71 -52.19
CA ASP A 140 -37.62 29.33 -52.90
C ASP A 140 -38.88 29.82 -52.20
N ILE A 141 -38.83 30.34 -51.02
CA ILE A 141 -40.03 30.82 -50.29
C ILE A 141 -40.44 32.23 -50.75
N ASN A 142 -39.50 33.01 -51.26
CA ASN A 142 -39.73 34.40 -51.61
C ASN A 142 -40.32 34.58 -53.06
N ARG A 143 -40.30 33.53 -53.87
CA ARG A 143 -40.83 33.58 -55.25
C ARG A 143 -42.36 33.29 -55.44
N ARG A 144 -42.99 32.79 -54.38
CA ARG A 144 -44.40 32.43 -54.44
C ARG A 144 -45.37 33.51 -54.00
N GLN A 145 -44.89 34.62 -53.44
CA GLN A 145 -45.79 35.71 -52.98
C GLN A 145 -45.99 36.86 -53.93
N VAL A 146 -45.39 36.83 -55.11
CA VAL A 146 -45.51 37.95 -56.06
C VAL A 146 -46.54 37.68 -57.26
N MET A 147 -47.21 36.55 -57.24
CA MET A 147 -48.18 36.22 -58.26
C MET A 147 -49.62 36.13 -57.73
N ARG A 148 -50.07 37.10 -56.93
CA ARG A 148 -51.52 37.34 -56.72
C ARG A 148 -51.69 38.83 -56.44
N ALA A 149 -51.85 39.57 -57.53
CA ALA A 149 -52.62 40.80 -57.63
C ALA A 149 -53.53 40.70 -58.89
#